data_29bb29939a1395ff40679d93b377a1be
#
_entry.id   29bb29939a1395ff40679d93b377a1be
#
_cell.length_a   1.000
_cell.length_b   1.000
_cell.length_c   1.000
_cell.angle_alpha   90.00
_cell.angle_beta   90.00
_cell.angle_gamma   90.00
#
_symmetry.space_group_name_H-M   'P 1'
#
loop_
_entity.id
_entity.type
_entity.pdbx_description
1 polymer ?
#
loop_
_entity_poly.entity_id
_entity_poly.type
_entity_poly.pdbx_seq_one_letter_code
_entity_poly.pdbx_strand_id
1 'polypeptide(L)'
;MYKRQLTDSVETFQEAAQAERDAMMKMLLENGWISKDAAEDVEGHVQEIVEAMHAIMLTSPSLLLQVALVDAVGEKRSQNQPGTSTEYPNWRIPLADADGRVVHTDEVFKSPRVLSMTAVMRGENTRKHV
;
A
#
# COMPACT_ATOMS: atom_id res chain seq x y z
N MET A 1 -15.42 -2.43 26.91
CA MET A 1 -15.50 -2.99 25.55
C MET A 1 -16.40 -2.08 24.72
N TYR A 2 -15.84 -1.15 23.97
CA TYR A 2 -16.61 -0.24 23.13
C TYR A 2 -17.08 -1.00 21.88
N LYS A 3 -18.33 -1.43 21.87
CA LYS A 3 -19.02 -1.76 20.62
C LYS A 3 -19.25 -0.45 19.88
N ARG A 4 -18.36 -0.10 18.95
CA ARG A 4 -18.66 0.91 17.95
C ARG A 4 -19.82 0.32 17.13
N GLN A 5 -21.02 0.78 17.36
CA GLN A 5 -22.14 0.48 16.47
C GLN A 5 -21.78 1.10 15.12
N LEU A 6 -21.57 0.25 14.12
CA LEU A 6 -21.51 0.67 12.73
C LEU A 6 -22.93 1.15 12.38
N THR A 7 -23.13 2.45 12.42
CA THR A 7 -24.41 3.09 12.10
C THR A 7 -24.59 3.27 10.59
N ASP A 8 -23.52 3.10 9.83
CA ASP A 8 -23.52 3.33 8.39
C ASP A 8 -23.70 2.01 7.64
N SER A 9 -24.40 2.05 6.51
CA SER A 9 -24.54 0.89 5.61
C SER A 9 -23.22 0.52 4.96
N VAL A 10 -23.09 -0.71 4.47
CA VAL A 10 -21.92 -1.15 3.70
C VAL A 10 -21.71 -0.26 2.47
N GLU A 11 -22.80 0.19 1.85
CA GLU A 11 -22.78 1.10 0.69
C GLU A 11 -22.13 2.45 1.05
N THR A 12 -22.51 3.06 2.17
CA THR A 12 -21.92 4.32 2.65
C THR A 12 -20.42 4.17 2.91
N PHE A 13 -19.99 3.03 3.45
CA PHE A 13 -18.56 2.75 3.63
C PHE A 13 -17.81 2.61 2.31
N GLN A 14 -18.42 1.93 1.35
CA GLN A 14 -17.82 1.76 0.01
C GLN A 14 -17.70 3.09 -0.72
N GLU A 15 -18.75 3.92 -0.67
CA GLU A 15 -18.73 5.27 -1.26
C GLU A 15 -17.65 6.15 -0.63
N ALA A 16 -17.53 6.15 0.71
CA ALA A 16 -16.50 6.90 1.41
C ALA A 16 -15.09 6.42 1.06
N ALA A 17 -14.87 5.11 1.04
CA ALA A 17 -13.59 4.52 0.67
C ALA A 17 -13.21 4.84 -0.80
N GLN A 18 -14.18 4.81 -1.70
CA GLN A 18 -13.96 5.18 -3.10
C GLN A 18 -13.60 6.66 -3.23
N ALA A 19 -14.32 7.55 -2.53
CA ALA A 19 -14.03 8.99 -2.55
C ALA A 19 -12.61 9.30 -2.00
N GLU A 20 -12.19 8.62 -0.93
CA GLU A 20 -10.83 8.76 -0.39
C GLU A 20 -9.77 8.27 -1.41
N ARG A 21 -10.01 7.13 -2.04
CA ARG A 21 -9.14 6.60 -3.09
C ARG A 21 -9.00 7.57 -4.25
N ASP A 22 -10.12 8.09 -4.76
CA ASP A 22 -10.14 9.02 -5.89
C ASP A 22 -9.41 10.32 -5.54
N ALA A 23 -9.60 10.85 -4.33
CA ALA A 23 -8.90 12.03 -3.87
C ALA A 23 -7.37 11.81 -3.77
N MET A 24 -6.95 10.64 -3.29
CA MET A 24 -5.54 10.28 -3.22
C MET A 24 -4.93 10.12 -4.62
N MET A 25 -5.60 9.40 -5.52
CA MET A 25 -5.13 9.23 -6.90
C MET A 25 -5.00 10.56 -7.63
N LYS A 26 -5.99 11.44 -7.47
CA LYS A 26 -5.95 12.79 -8.00
C LYS A 26 -4.75 13.58 -7.47
N MET A 27 -4.51 13.56 -6.15
CA MET A 27 -3.38 14.23 -5.53
C MET A 27 -2.04 13.70 -6.05
N LEU A 28 -1.90 12.37 -6.19
CA LEU A 28 -0.69 11.75 -6.73
C LEU A 28 -0.42 12.20 -8.16
N LEU A 29 -1.44 12.20 -9.01
CA LEU A 29 -1.33 12.60 -10.41
C LEU A 29 -1.04 14.10 -10.57
N GLU A 30 -1.80 14.98 -9.90
CA GLU A 30 -1.66 16.44 -10.00
C GLU A 30 -0.28 16.93 -9.53
N ASN A 31 0.32 16.21 -8.59
CA ASN A 31 1.67 16.54 -8.08
C ASN A 31 2.80 15.78 -8.81
N GLY A 32 2.48 15.02 -9.85
CA GLY A 32 3.46 14.30 -10.67
C GLY A 32 4.15 13.14 -9.98
N TRP A 33 3.51 12.53 -8.97
CA TRP A 33 4.04 11.36 -8.28
C TRP A 33 3.80 10.06 -9.02
N ILE A 34 2.74 10.00 -9.83
CA ILE A 34 2.42 8.87 -10.69
C ILE A 34 2.24 9.33 -12.14
N SER A 35 2.38 8.41 -13.07
CA SER A 35 2.10 8.62 -14.49
C SER A 35 0.59 8.71 -14.77
N LYS A 36 0.23 9.23 -15.94
CA LYS A 36 -1.18 9.21 -16.40
C LYS A 36 -1.67 7.79 -16.61
N ASP A 37 -0.82 6.93 -17.15
CA ASP A 37 -1.13 5.52 -17.39
C ASP A 37 -1.44 4.81 -16.06
N ALA A 38 -0.70 5.11 -15.00
CA ALA A 38 -0.98 4.56 -13.66
C ALA A 38 -2.29 5.08 -13.05
N ALA A 39 -2.70 6.30 -13.40
CA ALA A 39 -3.98 6.85 -12.97
C ALA A 39 -5.17 6.23 -13.73
N GLU A 40 -4.98 5.84 -14.98
CA GLU A 40 -6.00 5.23 -15.84
C GLU A 40 -6.11 3.71 -15.63
N ASP A 41 -4.99 3.03 -15.37
CA ASP A 41 -4.92 1.59 -15.09
C ASP A 41 -4.26 1.33 -13.72
N VAL A 42 -5.02 1.51 -12.66
CA VAL A 42 -4.55 1.33 -11.27
C VAL A 42 -4.10 -0.11 -11.01
N GLU A 43 -4.80 -1.11 -11.57
CA GLU A 43 -4.49 -2.52 -11.32
C GLU A 43 -3.18 -2.95 -11.97
N GLY A 44 -2.88 -2.43 -13.16
CA GLY A 44 -1.61 -2.67 -13.85
C GLY A 44 -0.42 -1.95 -13.21
N HIS A 45 -0.66 -0.89 -12.41
CA HIS A 45 0.38 0.00 -11.88
C HIS A 45 0.42 0.06 -10.32
N VAL A 46 -0.10 -0.96 -9.64
CA VAL A 46 -0.15 -0.98 -8.16
C VAL A 46 1.22 -0.72 -7.52
N GLN A 47 2.30 -1.28 -8.06
CA GLN A 47 3.64 -1.07 -7.52
C GLN A 47 4.06 0.40 -7.62
N GLU A 48 3.87 1.04 -8.78
CA GLU A 48 4.19 2.46 -8.98
C GLU A 48 3.44 3.34 -7.98
N ILE A 49 2.14 3.07 -7.79
CA ILE A 49 1.28 3.83 -6.88
C ILE A 49 1.73 3.66 -5.43
N VAL A 50 2.00 2.45 -4.99
CA VAL A 50 2.48 2.17 -3.63
C VAL A 50 3.84 2.81 -3.39
N GLU A 51 4.76 2.73 -4.34
CA GLU A 51 6.07 3.39 -4.27
C GLU A 51 5.94 4.91 -4.22
N ALA A 52 5.03 5.51 -4.99
CA ALA A 52 4.74 6.95 -4.96
C ALA A 52 4.20 7.40 -3.60
N MET A 53 3.31 6.62 -3.00
CA MET A 53 2.80 6.88 -1.64
C MET A 53 3.93 6.88 -0.60
N HIS A 54 4.90 5.97 -0.72
CA HIS A 54 6.07 5.93 0.16
C HIS A 54 7.04 7.08 -0.13
N ALA A 55 7.23 7.44 -1.40
CA ALA A 55 8.07 8.58 -1.79
C ALA A 55 7.57 9.90 -1.20
N ILE A 56 6.24 10.12 -1.15
CA ILE A 56 5.66 11.30 -0.51
C ILE A 56 6.01 11.38 0.97
N MET A 57 6.08 10.26 1.68
CA MET A 57 6.46 10.26 3.10
C MET A 57 7.84 10.86 3.34
N LEU A 58 8.77 10.74 2.38
CA LEU A 58 10.10 11.36 2.45
C LEU A 58 10.05 12.89 2.44
N THR A 59 8.96 13.48 1.97
CA THR A 59 8.78 14.94 1.96
C THR A 59 8.20 15.47 3.28
N SER A 60 7.79 14.57 4.18
CA SER A 60 7.24 14.96 5.48
C SER A 60 8.36 15.38 6.44
N PRO A 61 8.06 16.19 7.47
CA PRO A 61 9.03 16.55 8.50
C PRO A 61 9.28 15.42 9.52
N SER A 62 8.79 14.22 9.27
CA SER A 62 8.97 13.07 10.16
C SER A 62 10.42 12.62 10.21
N LEU A 63 10.94 12.44 11.41
CA LEU A 63 12.33 11.95 11.64
C LEU A 63 12.44 10.42 11.53
N LEU A 64 11.32 9.71 11.60
CA LEU A 64 11.26 8.26 11.49
C LEU A 64 10.21 7.88 10.46
N LEU A 65 10.63 7.11 9.45
CA LEU A 65 9.77 6.55 8.43
C LEU A 65 9.88 5.02 8.47
N GLN A 66 8.75 4.35 8.29
CA GLN A 66 8.69 2.89 8.28
C GLN A 66 7.97 2.40 7.03
N VAL A 67 8.52 1.36 6.42
CA VAL A 67 7.87 0.60 5.35
C VAL A 67 7.47 -0.76 5.89
N ALA A 68 6.23 -1.16 5.64
CA ALA A 68 5.80 -2.51 5.96
C ALA A 68 6.33 -3.50 4.91
N LEU A 69 6.83 -4.64 5.38
CA LEU A 69 7.35 -5.67 4.49
C LEU A 69 6.26 -6.19 3.53
N VAL A 70 5.02 -6.23 3.96
CA VAL A 70 3.85 -6.59 3.15
C VAL A 70 3.69 -5.69 1.92
N ASP A 71 3.91 -4.38 2.07
CA ASP A 71 3.84 -3.43 0.94
C ASP A 71 5.01 -3.65 -0.03
N ALA A 72 6.19 -3.90 0.51
CA ALA A 72 7.40 -4.11 -0.30
C ALA A 72 7.32 -5.37 -1.17
N VAL A 73 6.71 -6.47 -0.69
CA VAL A 73 6.52 -7.69 -1.48
C VAL A 73 5.24 -7.69 -2.30
N GLY A 74 4.30 -6.80 -2.01
CA GLY A 74 3.01 -6.67 -2.70
C GLY A 74 1.91 -7.57 -2.16
N GLU A 75 1.97 -7.97 -0.89
CA GLU A 75 0.93 -8.75 -0.22
C GLU A 75 -0.39 -7.97 -0.19
N LYS A 76 -1.45 -8.59 -0.66
CA LYS A 76 -2.78 -7.97 -0.76
C LYS A 76 -3.68 -8.26 0.45
N ARG A 77 -3.34 -9.28 1.23
CA ARG A 77 -4.16 -9.70 2.37
C ARG A 77 -3.81 -8.87 3.60
N SER A 78 -4.83 -8.48 4.35
CA SER A 78 -4.61 -7.86 5.66
C SER A 78 -3.97 -8.87 6.62
N GLN A 79 -2.93 -8.47 7.33
CA GLN A 79 -2.28 -9.32 8.34
C GLN A 79 -3.08 -9.35 9.64
N ASN A 80 -3.97 -8.37 9.85
CA ASN A 80 -4.80 -8.27 11.02
C ASN A 80 -6.17 -7.65 10.68
N GLN A 81 -7.24 -8.27 11.17
CA GLN A 81 -8.60 -7.71 11.11
C GLN A 81 -9.06 -7.36 12.54
N PRO A 82 -9.09 -6.07 12.91
CA PRO A 82 -9.57 -5.64 14.21
C PRO A 82 -10.99 -6.11 14.49
N GLY A 83 -11.24 -6.61 15.71
CA GLY A 83 -12.54 -7.12 16.13
C GLY A 83 -12.76 -8.59 15.84
N THR A 84 -11.79 -9.27 15.22
CA THR A 84 -11.80 -10.73 15.02
C THR A 84 -10.81 -11.43 15.96
N SER A 85 -11.06 -12.71 16.24
CA SER A 85 -10.14 -13.55 17.04
C SER A 85 -9.84 -14.88 16.34
N THR A 86 -10.83 -15.77 16.22
CA THR A 86 -10.70 -17.06 15.53
C THR A 86 -11.24 -17.02 14.09
N GLU A 87 -12.07 -16.07 13.77
CA GLU A 87 -12.74 -15.89 12.48
C GLU A 87 -11.75 -15.49 11.37
N TYR A 88 -10.64 -14.85 11.73
CA TYR A 88 -9.58 -14.47 10.81
C TYR A 88 -8.22 -14.89 11.37
N PRO A 89 -7.28 -15.40 10.55
CA PRO A 89 -5.98 -15.89 11.01
C PRO A 89 -4.99 -14.74 11.30
N ASN A 90 -5.38 -13.81 12.17
CA ASN A 90 -4.58 -12.64 12.53
C ASN A 90 -3.13 -13.02 12.87
N TRP A 91 -2.16 -12.35 12.22
CA TRP A 91 -0.72 -12.52 12.40
C TRP A 91 -0.18 -13.94 12.14
N ARG A 92 -0.97 -14.78 11.45
CA ARG A 92 -0.63 -16.17 11.12
C ARG A 92 -0.63 -16.47 9.63
N ILE A 93 -0.79 -15.42 8.81
CA ILE A 93 -0.80 -15.55 7.36
C ILE A 93 0.65 -15.53 6.88
N PRO A 94 1.12 -16.57 6.17
CA PRO A 94 2.44 -16.53 5.55
C PRO A 94 2.54 -15.37 4.56
N LEU A 95 3.68 -14.68 4.57
CA LEU A 95 3.94 -13.60 3.62
C LEU A 95 3.83 -14.12 2.18
N ALA A 96 3.12 -13.38 1.32
CA ALA A 96 3.02 -13.70 -0.09
C ALA A 96 3.31 -12.48 -0.97
N ASP A 97 3.59 -12.73 -2.24
CA ASP A 97 3.73 -11.69 -3.25
C ASP A 97 2.36 -11.24 -3.82
N ALA A 98 2.40 -10.36 -4.81
CA ALA A 98 1.21 -9.82 -5.46
C ALA A 98 0.33 -10.88 -6.16
N ASP A 99 0.91 -12.03 -6.49
CA ASP A 99 0.23 -13.17 -7.12
C ASP A 99 -0.26 -14.21 -6.10
N GLY A 100 -0.01 -13.95 -4.80
CA GLY A 100 -0.41 -14.85 -3.71
C GLY A 100 0.55 -16.03 -3.49
N ARG A 101 1.73 -16.02 -4.12
CA ARG A 101 2.77 -17.03 -3.90
C ARG A 101 3.50 -16.72 -2.58
N VAL A 102 3.65 -17.75 -1.73
CA VAL A 102 4.41 -17.60 -0.47
C VAL A 102 5.85 -17.15 -0.77
N VAL A 103 6.31 -16.14 -0.06
CA VAL A 103 7.66 -15.58 -0.17
C VAL A 103 8.47 -15.96 1.06
N HIS A 104 9.58 -16.65 0.84
CA HIS A 104 10.53 -16.98 1.91
C HIS A 104 11.52 -15.84 2.17
N THR A 105 12.07 -15.79 3.37
CA THR A 105 12.94 -14.69 3.82
C THR A 105 14.14 -14.46 2.91
N ASP A 106 14.74 -15.52 2.36
CA ASP A 106 15.88 -15.42 1.43
C ASP A 106 15.49 -14.91 0.05
N GLU A 107 14.22 -15.04 -0.35
CA GLU A 107 13.66 -14.47 -1.58
C GLU A 107 13.39 -12.97 -1.44
N VAL A 108 12.97 -12.51 -0.25
CA VAL A 108 12.69 -11.10 0.02
C VAL A 108 13.88 -10.21 -0.39
N PHE A 109 15.09 -10.56 0.03
CA PHE A 109 16.29 -9.77 -0.25
C PHE A 109 16.72 -9.77 -1.71
N LYS A 110 16.18 -10.66 -2.52
CA LYS A 110 16.45 -10.78 -3.96
C LYS A 110 15.30 -10.25 -4.81
N SER A 111 14.16 -9.94 -4.21
CA SER A 111 12.98 -9.48 -4.92
C SER A 111 13.21 -8.12 -5.58
N PRO A 112 13.03 -8.00 -6.91
CA PRO A 112 13.14 -6.71 -7.60
C PRO A 112 12.20 -5.65 -7.01
N ARG A 113 11.00 -6.05 -6.59
CA ARG A 113 10.01 -5.18 -5.97
C ARG A 113 10.52 -4.61 -4.63
N VAL A 114 11.09 -5.45 -3.78
CA VAL A 114 11.69 -5.03 -2.51
C VAL A 114 12.88 -4.11 -2.73
N LEU A 115 13.72 -4.42 -3.70
CA LEU A 115 14.87 -3.58 -4.07
C LEU A 115 14.43 -2.21 -4.58
N SER A 116 13.37 -2.16 -5.40
CA SER A 116 12.78 -0.90 -5.90
C SER A 116 12.24 -0.06 -4.74
N MET A 117 11.43 -0.63 -3.87
CA MET A 117 10.91 0.07 -2.68
C MET A 117 12.05 0.58 -1.78
N THR A 118 13.09 -0.21 -1.60
CA THR A 118 14.27 0.19 -0.82
C THR A 118 14.98 1.38 -1.47
N ALA A 119 15.10 1.42 -2.79
CA ALA A 119 15.69 2.55 -3.53
C ALA A 119 14.83 3.81 -3.37
N VAL A 120 13.49 3.69 -3.45
CA VAL A 120 12.57 4.80 -3.16
C VAL A 120 12.81 5.35 -1.77
N MET A 121 12.87 4.50 -0.74
CA MET A 121 13.06 4.94 0.64
C MET A 121 14.44 5.55 0.91
N ARG A 122 15.44 5.29 0.06
CA ARG A 122 16.72 6.00 0.07
C ARG A 122 16.70 7.30 -0.75
N GLY A 123 15.57 7.68 -1.35
CA GLY A 123 15.43 8.85 -2.19
C GLY A 123 16.05 8.71 -3.60
N GLU A 124 16.38 7.49 -4.02
CA GLU A 124 17.06 7.23 -5.30
C GLU A 124 16.11 7.22 -6.51
N ASN A 125 14.85 6.84 -6.31
CA ASN A 125 13.83 6.67 -7.36
C ASN A 125 12.60 7.55 -7.16
N THR A 126 12.75 8.72 -6.59
CA THR A 126 11.65 9.68 -6.42
C THR A 126 11.42 10.45 -7.74
N ARG A 127 10.95 9.75 -8.79
CA ARG A 127 10.65 10.41 -10.06
C ARG A 127 9.35 11.19 -9.91
N LYS A 128 9.44 12.52 -10.05
CA LYS A 128 8.27 13.31 -10.40
C LYS A 128 8.06 13.19 -11.91
N HIS A 129 6.92 12.69 -12.31
CA HIS A 129 6.48 12.74 -13.70
C HIS A 129 6.02 14.18 -14.00
N VAL A 130 6.94 15.00 -14.47
CA VAL A 130 6.67 16.39 -14.89
C VAL A 130 6.32 16.42 -16.36
#